data_35afb865a257986337864fda4378e4e6
#
_entry.id   35afb865a257986337864fda4378e4e6
#
_cell.length_a   1.000
_cell.length_b   1.000
_cell.length_c   1.000
_cell.angle_alpha   90.00
_cell.angle_beta   90.00
_cell.angle_gamma   90.00
#
_symmetry.space_group_name_H-M   'P 1'
#
loop_
_entity.id
_entity.type
_entity.pdbx_description
1 polymer ?
#
loop_
_entity_poly.entity_id
_entity_poly.type
_entity_poly.pdbx_seq_one_letter_code
_entity_poly.pdbx_strand_id
1 'polypeptide(L)'
;VEVSRLLKERRLGLNLSLAEVSRRLAASGSPIPHSTLVRIEQGKLDPGVRRLHQLLRLYDIPPNLVADFVDLETMASGEAISGDDETLYEKAIALWRSGELKRGLAHFFELRRRLAATPGTEARRHQATLGFAVAARDLGKFRLAKSLIDDMLLDAPAGDTMTKAFVLLASVWYGLGSIEVARAFIREAGALAAESGPELAALVAHQDAKLLLKLGRAAEAAAALDSAVSHYRALGDVYGEARAAVLRVRIVEACGGTSKARAAAEALITFAESHGHAKIALTGRLELGRLLIAAGELDRGLPLLRGALGTAVLLEDRNARLLAHHHLWRAYAATGDRSRAEVELDSARSLARFVDDASDEADDVRASLQRGEASDA
;
A
#
# COMPACT_ATOMS: atom_id res chain seq x y z
N VAL A 1 0.23 -16.14 15.98
CA VAL A 1 -1.21 -16.44 15.91
C VAL A 1 -1.73 -16.17 14.49
N GLU A 2 -1.46 -15.01 13.90
CA GLU A 2 -1.95 -14.67 12.54
C GLU A 2 -1.34 -15.57 11.44
N VAL A 3 -0.05 -15.88 11.53
CA VAL A 3 0.60 -16.80 10.58
C VAL A 3 -0.07 -18.19 10.61
N SER A 4 -0.41 -18.70 11.79
CA SER A 4 -1.11 -19.98 11.93
C SER A 4 -2.51 -19.94 11.32
N ARG A 5 -3.21 -18.81 11.47
CA ARG A 5 -4.52 -18.57 10.85
C ARG A 5 -4.39 -18.50 9.34
N LEU A 6 -3.44 -17.73 8.81
CA LEU A 6 -3.17 -17.63 7.39
C LEU A 6 -2.91 -19.00 6.74
N LEU A 7 -2.07 -19.83 7.37
CA LEU A 7 -1.77 -21.19 6.89
C LEU A 7 -3.04 -22.05 6.84
N LYS A 8 -3.86 -22.02 7.89
CA LYS A 8 -5.12 -22.77 7.98
C LYS A 8 -6.13 -22.32 6.91
N GLU A 9 -6.37 -21.02 6.79
CA GLU A 9 -7.31 -20.44 5.85
C GLU A 9 -6.91 -20.77 4.41
N ARG A 10 -5.60 -20.62 4.09
CA ARG A 10 -5.10 -20.94 2.76
C ARG A 10 -5.23 -22.43 2.42
N ARG A 11 -4.94 -23.32 3.38
CA ARG A 11 -5.16 -24.76 3.20
C ARG A 11 -6.62 -25.08 2.91
N LEU A 12 -7.54 -24.48 3.67
CA LEU A 12 -8.98 -24.67 3.48
C LEU A 12 -9.44 -24.15 2.12
N GLY A 13 -8.97 -22.99 1.69
CA GLY A 13 -9.24 -22.42 0.37
C GLY A 13 -8.73 -23.29 -0.77
N LEU A 14 -7.69 -24.07 -0.56
CA LEU A 14 -7.19 -25.09 -1.50
C LEU A 14 -7.93 -26.45 -1.39
N ASN A 15 -8.94 -26.56 -0.54
CA ASN A 15 -9.68 -27.78 -0.26
C ASN A 15 -8.78 -28.96 0.17
N LEU A 16 -7.66 -28.68 0.89
CA LEU A 16 -6.73 -29.70 1.35
C LEU A 16 -7.04 -30.13 2.78
N SER A 17 -7.12 -31.44 3.04
CA SER A 17 -7.08 -31.96 4.39
C SER A 17 -5.65 -31.95 4.95
N LEU A 18 -5.51 -31.91 6.27
CA LEU A 18 -4.18 -32.02 6.91
C LEU A 18 -3.45 -33.33 6.58
N ALA A 19 -4.22 -34.43 6.39
CA ALA A 19 -3.66 -35.71 5.95
C ALA A 19 -3.09 -35.63 4.53
N GLU A 20 -3.77 -34.92 3.62
CA GLU A 20 -3.29 -34.69 2.27
C GLU A 20 -2.04 -33.82 2.25
N VAL A 21 -2.00 -32.75 3.07
CA VAL A 21 -0.82 -31.89 3.23
C VAL A 21 0.39 -32.70 3.71
N SER A 22 0.19 -33.53 4.77
CA SER A 22 1.25 -34.39 5.29
C SER A 22 1.79 -35.35 4.23
N ARG A 23 0.90 -35.95 3.42
CA ARG A 23 1.26 -36.86 2.32
C ARG A 23 2.04 -36.17 1.22
N ARG A 24 1.60 -34.99 0.76
CA ARG A 24 2.29 -34.21 -0.30
C ARG A 24 3.69 -33.76 0.15
N LEU A 25 3.81 -33.31 1.41
CA LEU A 25 5.11 -32.94 1.97
C LEU A 25 6.05 -34.15 2.10
N ALA A 26 5.55 -35.32 2.48
CA ALA A 26 6.33 -36.55 2.52
C ALA A 26 6.81 -36.94 1.12
N ALA A 27 5.94 -36.88 0.11
CA ALA A 27 6.29 -37.19 -1.28
C ALA A 27 7.35 -36.22 -1.86
N SER A 28 7.42 -34.99 -1.37
CA SER A 28 8.45 -33.99 -1.75
C SER A 28 9.75 -34.12 -0.94
N GLY A 29 9.93 -35.17 -0.13
CA GLY A 29 11.11 -35.38 0.69
C GLY A 29 11.17 -34.51 1.97
N SER A 30 10.08 -33.92 2.37
CA SER A 30 10.01 -32.96 3.46
C SER A 30 8.87 -33.27 4.45
N PRO A 31 8.86 -34.46 5.09
CA PRO A 31 7.73 -34.92 5.88
C PRO A 31 7.46 -34.01 7.10
N ILE A 32 6.19 -33.58 7.23
CA ILE A 32 5.67 -32.96 8.44
C ILE A 32 4.52 -33.85 8.94
N PRO A 33 4.62 -34.38 10.16
CA PRO A 33 3.57 -35.24 10.72
C PRO A 33 2.24 -34.48 10.84
N HIS A 34 1.14 -35.22 10.67
CA HIS A 34 -0.23 -34.67 10.81
C HIS A 34 -0.44 -33.93 12.15
N SER A 35 0.00 -34.56 13.28
CA SER A 35 -0.09 -33.95 14.61
C SER A 35 0.68 -32.63 14.73
N THR A 36 1.80 -32.50 14.03
CA THR A 36 2.60 -31.28 13.98
C THR A 36 1.86 -30.20 13.21
N LEU A 37 1.25 -30.52 12.06
CA LEU A 37 0.44 -29.60 11.26
C LEU A 37 -0.75 -29.06 12.08
N VAL A 38 -1.46 -29.94 12.80
CA VAL A 38 -2.55 -29.54 13.72
C VAL A 38 -2.07 -28.50 14.73
N ARG A 39 -0.92 -28.74 15.38
CA ARG A 39 -0.37 -27.83 16.39
C ARG A 39 0.07 -26.49 15.80
N ILE A 40 0.63 -26.50 14.59
CA ILE A 40 1.00 -25.27 13.86
C ILE A 40 -0.25 -24.44 13.57
N GLU A 41 -1.30 -25.03 13.00
CA GLU A 41 -2.53 -24.31 12.67
C GLU A 41 -3.33 -23.86 13.90
N GLN A 42 -3.13 -24.50 15.04
CA GLN A 42 -3.69 -24.06 16.32
C GLN A 42 -2.85 -22.96 17.02
N GLY A 43 -1.72 -22.56 16.44
CA GLY A 43 -0.80 -21.61 17.07
C GLY A 43 -0.07 -22.15 18.30
N LYS A 44 -0.12 -23.48 18.52
CA LYS A 44 0.51 -24.17 19.67
C LYS A 44 1.95 -24.59 19.40
N LEU A 45 2.41 -24.40 18.17
CA LEU A 45 3.76 -24.75 17.75
C LEU A 45 4.24 -23.80 16.68
N ASP A 46 5.39 -23.16 16.91
CA ASP A 46 6.11 -22.44 15.89
C ASP A 46 6.65 -23.45 14.84
N PRO A 47 6.34 -23.27 13.56
CA PRO A 47 6.81 -24.19 12.51
C PRO A 47 8.32 -24.17 12.35
N GLY A 48 9.00 -23.11 12.76
CA GLY A 48 10.39 -22.84 12.41
C GLY A 48 10.58 -22.57 10.90
N VAL A 49 11.66 -21.91 10.54
CA VAL A 49 11.89 -21.37 9.17
C VAL A 49 11.75 -22.45 8.08
N ARG A 50 12.34 -23.65 8.31
CA ARG A 50 12.31 -24.72 7.29
C ARG A 50 10.91 -25.24 7.00
N ARG A 51 10.13 -25.57 8.04
CA ARG A 51 8.76 -26.06 7.87
C ARG A 51 7.83 -24.97 7.34
N LEU A 52 8.01 -23.74 7.82
CA LEU A 52 7.27 -22.59 7.31
C LEU A 52 7.50 -22.44 5.81
N HIS A 53 8.74 -22.40 5.35
CA HIS A 53 9.05 -22.32 3.92
C HIS A 53 8.42 -23.46 3.10
N GLN A 54 8.38 -24.69 3.61
CA GLN A 54 7.73 -25.82 2.94
C GLN A 54 6.21 -25.62 2.81
N LEU A 55 5.56 -25.15 3.87
CA LEU A 55 4.13 -24.84 3.86
C LEU A 55 3.79 -23.67 2.93
N LEU A 56 4.61 -22.61 2.95
CA LEU A 56 4.43 -21.48 2.06
C LEU A 56 4.49 -21.88 0.58
N ARG A 57 5.45 -22.74 0.21
CA ARG A 57 5.56 -23.27 -1.15
C ARG A 57 4.35 -24.15 -1.53
N LEU A 58 3.91 -25.02 -0.60
CA LEU A 58 2.78 -25.92 -0.86
C LEU A 58 1.46 -25.16 -1.02
N TYR A 59 1.29 -24.05 -0.27
CA TYR A 59 0.07 -23.26 -0.24
C TYR A 59 0.11 -22.05 -1.19
N ASP A 60 1.21 -21.88 -1.93
CA ASP A 60 1.45 -20.71 -2.78
C ASP A 60 1.26 -19.40 -2.02
N ILE A 61 1.87 -19.30 -0.84
CA ILE A 61 1.86 -18.10 -0.01
C ILE A 61 3.18 -17.35 -0.22
N PRO A 62 3.14 -16.08 -0.63
CA PRO A 62 4.35 -15.25 -0.75
C PRO A 62 5.03 -15.07 0.61
N PRO A 63 6.36 -15.29 0.72
CA PRO A 63 7.07 -15.15 2.01
C PRO A 63 6.98 -13.75 2.63
N ASN A 64 6.93 -12.69 1.81
CA ASN A 64 6.77 -11.31 2.28
C ASN A 64 5.43 -11.07 3.01
N LEU A 65 4.36 -11.76 2.62
CA LEU A 65 3.08 -11.68 3.33
C LEU A 65 3.20 -12.19 4.77
N VAL A 66 3.95 -13.28 4.98
CA VAL A 66 4.21 -13.81 6.33
C VAL A 66 5.07 -12.84 7.14
N ALA A 67 6.11 -12.28 6.51
CA ALA A 67 6.94 -11.27 7.16
C ALA A 67 6.10 -10.06 7.60
N ASP A 68 5.14 -9.63 6.77
CA ASP A 68 4.22 -8.55 7.11
C ASP A 68 3.37 -8.86 8.35
N PHE A 69 2.85 -10.09 8.48
CA PHE A 69 2.10 -10.49 9.67
C PHE A 69 2.97 -10.59 10.92
N VAL A 70 4.20 -11.10 10.81
CA VAL A 70 5.16 -11.14 11.92
C VAL A 70 5.54 -9.73 12.39
N ASP A 71 5.80 -8.82 11.44
CA ASP A 71 6.06 -7.41 11.75
C ASP A 71 4.88 -6.78 12.52
N LEU A 72 3.63 -7.08 12.10
CA LEU A 72 2.42 -6.57 12.74
C LEU A 72 2.24 -7.08 14.16
N GLU A 73 2.43 -8.38 14.38
CA GLU A 73 2.36 -8.98 15.72
C GLU A 73 3.41 -8.35 16.65
N THR A 74 4.61 -8.12 16.13
CA THR A 74 5.70 -7.48 16.89
C THR A 74 5.37 -6.03 17.24
N MET A 75 4.86 -5.25 16.30
CA MET A 75 4.45 -3.86 16.52
C MET A 75 3.30 -3.76 17.52
N ALA A 76 2.28 -4.60 17.38
CA ALA A 76 1.12 -4.59 18.28
C ALA A 76 1.46 -5.02 19.70
N SER A 77 2.45 -5.91 19.88
CA SER A 77 2.91 -6.34 21.20
C SER A 77 3.83 -5.32 21.89
N GLY A 78 4.51 -4.48 21.13
CA GLY A 78 5.43 -3.45 21.65
C GLY A 78 4.74 -2.13 22.03
N GLU A 79 3.54 -1.87 21.55
CA GLU A 79 2.80 -0.65 21.83
C GLU A 79 1.67 -0.94 22.83
N ALA A 80 1.56 -0.09 23.89
CA ALA A 80 0.45 -0.18 24.83
C ALA A 80 -0.84 0.31 24.18
N ILE A 81 -1.51 -0.58 23.41
CA ILE A 81 -2.76 -0.29 22.72
C ILE A 81 -3.92 -0.49 23.70
N SER A 82 -4.49 0.60 24.20
CA SER A 82 -5.58 0.62 25.17
C SER A 82 -6.72 1.52 24.68
N GLY A 83 -7.91 1.35 25.27
CA GLY A 83 -9.13 2.06 24.94
C GLY A 83 -10.24 1.10 24.49
N ASP A 84 -11.45 1.63 24.33
CA ASP A 84 -12.56 0.94 23.70
C ASP A 84 -12.41 0.89 22.17
N ASP A 85 -13.29 0.18 21.50
CA ASP A 85 -13.17 -0.06 20.05
C ASP A 85 -13.34 1.23 19.22
N GLU A 86 -14.15 2.19 19.69
CA GLU A 86 -14.35 3.47 19.01
C GLU A 86 -13.09 4.34 19.11
N THR A 87 -12.59 4.50 20.35
CA THR A 87 -11.32 5.23 20.61
C THR A 87 -10.16 4.65 19.83
N LEU A 88 -10.06 3.32 19.71
CA LEU A 88 -9.02 2.66 18.92
C LEU A 88 -9.16 2.97 17.44
N TYR A 89 -10.38 2.96 16.90
CA TYR A 89 -10.64 3.27 15.50
C TYR A 89 -10.27 4.73 15.18
N GLU A 90 -10.75 5.68 15.99
CA GLU A 90 -10.44 7.10 15.82
C GLU A 90 -8.93 7.38 15.89
N LYS A 91 -8.25 6.76 16.87
CA LYS A 91 -6.80 6.88 17.01
C LYS A 91 -6.06 6.28 15.81
N ALA A 92 -6.50 5.13 15.31
CA ALA A 92 -5.92 4.53 14.11
C ALA A 92 -6.05 5.44 12.88
N ILE A 93 -7.21 6.07 12.69
CA ILE A 93 -7.46 7.05 11.62
C ILE A 93 -6.58 8.30 11.80
N ALA A 94 -6.48 8.84 13.02
CA ALA A 94 -5.65 10.01 13.30
C ALA A 94 -4.16 9.74 13.00
N LEU A 95 -3.63 8.61 13.45
CA LEU A 95 -2.26 8.17 13.17
C LEU A 95 -2.01 7.95 11.67
N TRP A 96 -2.98 7.36 10.98
CA TRP A 96 -2.89 7.19 9.52
C TRP A 96 -2.85 8.55 8.79
N ARG A 97 -3.73 9.49 9.16
CA ARG A 97 -3.78 10.84 8.54
C ARG A 97 -2.54 11.69 8.83
N SER A 98 -1.94 11.55 10.03
CA SER A 98 -0.69 12.23 10.38
C SER A 98 0.55 11.64 9.69
N GLY A 99 0.43 10.45 9.07
CA GLY A 99 1.53 9.75 8.42
C GLY A 99 2.25 8.73 9.29
N GLU A 100 1.83 8.53 10.54
CA GLU A 100 2.34 7.49 11.44
C GLU A 100 1.75 6.12 11.08
N LEU A 101 1.97 5.70 9.82
CA LEU A 101 1.26 4.59 9.20
C LEU A 101 1.43 3.27 9.91
N LYS A 102 2.62 2.96 10.43
CA LYS A 102 2.88 1.71 11.15
C LYS A 102 2.10 1.64 12.45
N ARG A 103 2.07 2.75 13.20
CA ARG A 103 1.29 2.82 14.43
C ARG A 103 -0.20 2.73 14.16
N GLY A 104 -0.70 3.44 13.14
CA GLY A 104 -2.08 3.32 12.68
C GLY A 104 -2.42 1.88 12.30
N LEU A 105 -1.52 1.21 11.57
CA LEU A 105 -1.66 -0.20 11.17
C LEU A 105 -1.77 -1.13 12.39
N ALA A 106 -0.93 -0.94 13.42
CA ALA A 106 -0.97 -1.73 14.65
C ALA A 106 -2.30 -1.55 15.42
N HIS A 107 -2.84 -0.33 15.45
CA HIS A 107 -4.15 -0.06 16.08
C HIS A 107 -5.30 -0.73 15.32
N PHE A 108 -5.33 -0.66 13.97
CA PHE A 108 -6.33 -1.38 13.18
C PHE A 108 -6.21 -2.90 13.33
N PHE A 109 -5.00 -3.42 13.39
CA PHE A 109 -4.74 -4.85 13.63
C PHE A 109 -5.32 -5.31 14.96
N GLU A 110 -5.03 -4.58 16.04
CA GLU A 110 -5.55 -4.91 17.38
C GLU A 110 -7.08 -4.78 17.44
N LEU A 111 -7.65 -3.73 16.86
CA LEU A 111 -9.10 -3.53 16.79
C LEU A 111 -9.77 -4.70 16.05
N ARG A 112 -9.27 -5.08 14.88
CA ARG A 112 -9.80 -6.23 14.13
C ARG A 112 -9.72 -7.52 14.92
N ARG A 113 -8.63 -7.72 15.67
CA ARG A 113 -8.43 -8.89 16.53
C ARG A 113 -9.47 -8.97 17.65
N ARG A 114 -9.78 -7.84 18.31
CA ARG A 114 -10.82 -7.76 19.35
C ARG A 114 -12.20 -8.04 18.78
N LEU A 115 -12.55 -7.39 17.68
CA LEU A 115 -13.85 -7.53 17.03
C LEU A 115 -14.07 -8.95 16.48
N ALA A 116 -13.02 -9.66 16.05
CA ALA A 116 -13.12 -11.05 15.61
C ALA A 116 -13.53 -12.00 16.73
N ALA A 117 -13.26 -11.66 17.99
CA ALA A 117 -13.63 -12.45 19.16
C ALA A 117 -15.04 -12.12 19.71
N THR A 118 -15.70 -11.08 19.17
CA THR A 118 -16.96 -10.56 19.68
C THR A 118 -18.10 -10.81 18.68
N PRO A 119 -19.09 -11.65 18.97
CA PRO A 119 -20.25 -11.87 18.09
C PRO A 119 -21.07 -10.58 17.87
N GLY A 120 -21.68 -10.44 16.69
CA GLY A 120 -22.53 -9.30 16.35
C GLY A 120 -21.79 -8.01 16.01
N THR A 121 -20.48 -8.08 15.78
CA THR A 121 -19.64 -6.93 15.42
C THR A 121 -19.18 -6.92 13.96
N GLU A 122 -19.85 -7.68 13.08
CA GLU A 122 -19.44 -7.90 11.69
C GLU A 122 -19.23 -6.59 10.93
N ALA A 123 -20.18 -5.66 11.03
CA ALA A 123 -20.09 -4.36 10.34
C ALA A 123 -18.88 -3.53 10.80
N ARG A 124 -18.62 -3.49 12.13
CA ARG A 124 -17.45 -2.82 12.70
C ARG A 124 -16.15 -3.52 12.31
N ARG A 125 -16.16 -4.85 12.26
CA ARG A 125 -15.02 -5.66 11.82
C ARG A 125 -14.70 -5.36 10.36
N HIS A 126 -15.68 -5.25 9.47
CA HIS A 126 -15.48 -4.85 8.08
C HIS A 126 -14.89 -3.44 7.98
N GLN A 127 -15.42 -2.49 8.75
CA GLN A 127 -14.89 -1.13 8.79
C GLN A 127 -13.41 -1.10 9.26
N ALA A 128 -13.08 -1.82 10.32
CA ALA A 128 -11.71 -1.95 10.82
C ALA A 128 -10.79 -2.63 9.79
N THR A 129 -11.30 -3.65 9.09
CA THR A 129 -10.56 -4.35 8.04
C THR A 129 -10.27 -3.44 6.84
N LEU A 130 -11.23 -2.61 6.42
CA LEU A 130 -11.01 -1.62 5.37
C LEU A 130 -9.94 -0.58 5.79
N GLY A 131 -10.03 -0.06 7.01
CA GLY A 131 -9.02 0.87 7.54
C GLY A 131 -7.62 0.23 7.59
N PHE A 132 -7.54 -1.03 8.05
CA PHE A 132 -6.32 -1.81 8.08
C PHE A 132 -5.74 -2.01 6.67
N ALA A 133 -6.58 -2.39 5.69
CA ALA A 133 -6.16 -2.60 4.31
C ALA A 133 -5.72 -1.29 3.62
N VAL A 134 -6.36 -0.15 3.92
CA VAL A 134 -5.94 1.18 3.46
C VAL A 134 -4.55 1.52 3.99
N ALA A 135 -4.31 1.36 5.31
CA ALA A 135 -3.02 1.62 5.92
C ALA A 135 -1.91 0.69 5.38
N ALA A 136 -2.23 -0.59 5.17
CA ALA A 136 -1.31 -1.55 4.55
C ALA A 136 -0.94 -1.16 3.11
N ARG A 137 -1.93 -0.79 2.28
CA ARG A 137 -1.71 -0.28 0.92
C ARG A 137 -0.80 0.96 0.93
N ASP A 138 -1.03 1.91 1.83
CA ASP A 138 -0.27 3.16 1.91
C ASP A 138 1.17 2.96 2.41
N LEU A 139 1.45 1.82 3.04
CA LEU A 139 2.80 1.34 3.36
C LEU A 139 3.45 0.54 2.20
N GLY A 140 2.77 0.39 1.04
CA GLY A 140 3.25 -0.44 -0.07
C GLY A 140 3.08 -1.94 0.15
N LYS A 141 2.33 -2.37 1.17
CA LYS A 141 2.04 -3.77 1.49
C LYS A 141 0.77 -4.24 0.75
N PHE A 142 0.81 -4.19 -0.59
CA PHE A 142 -0.38 -4.45 -1.42
C PHE A 142 -0.91 -5.87 -1.28
N ARG A 143 -0.04 -6.88 -1.11
CA ARG A 143 -0.45 -8.27 -0.93
C ARG A 143 -1.16 -8.49 0.40
N LEU A 144 -0.69 -7.83 1.46
CA LEU A 144 -1.38 -7.83 2.75
C LEU A 144 -2.76 -7.17 2.62
N ALA A 145 -2.83 -5.98 2.01
CA ALA A 145 -4.09 -5.29 1.79
C ALA A 145 -5.08 -6.15 0.99
N LYS A 146 -4.61 -6.82 -0.09
CA LYS A 146 -5.42 -7.76 -0.87
C LYS A 146 -5.97 -8.89 -0.02
N SER A 147 -5.10 -9.58 0.74
CA SER A 147 -5.50 -10.71 1.59
C SER A 147 -6.58 -10.31 2.59
N LEU A 148 -6.44 -9.13 3.22
CA LEU A 148 -7.42 -8.62 4.17
C LEU A 148 -8.80 -8.38 3.54
N ILE A 149 -8.82 -7.85 2.31
CA ILE A 149 -10.06 -7.58 1.60
C ILE A 149 -10.68 -8.88 1.08
N ASP A 150 -9.89 -9.79 0.52
CA ASP A 150 -10.37 -11.09 0.06
C ASP A 150 -11.05 -11.86 1.21
N ASP A 151 -10.43 -11.91 2.40
CA ASP A 151 -11.01 -12.53 3.59
C ASP A 151 -12.34 -11.86 4.00
N MET A 152 -12.39 -10.52 3.96
CA MET A 152 -13.61 -9.77 4.29
C MET A 152 -14.75 -10.04 3.29
N LEU A 153 -14.42 -10.21 2.01
CA LEU A 153 -15.42 -10.48 0.97
C LEU A 153 -16.06 -11.87 1.11
N LEU A 154 -15.42 -12.82 1.81
CA LEU A 154 -16.02 -14.12 2.12
C LEU A 154 -17.23 -13.99 3.04
N ASP A 155 -17.31 -12.92 3.85
CA ASP A 155 -18.48 -12.61 4.69
C ASP A 155 -19.63 -11.93 3.91
N ALA A 156 -19.47 -11.76 2.58
CA ALA A 156 -20.45 -11.12 1.69
C ALA A 156 -20.99 -9.77 2.21
N PRO A 157 -20.12 -8.79 2.50
CA PRO A 157 -20.56 -7.48 2.94
C PRO A 157 -21.45 -6.82 1.89
N ALA A 158 -22.46 -6.07 2.32
CA ALA A 158 -23.42 -5.44 1.42
C ALA A 158 -23.21 -3.91 1.35
N GLY A 159 -23.84 -3.29 0.35
CA GLY A 159 -23.93 -1.84 0.19
C GLY A 159 -22.57 -1.15 0.10
N ASP A 160 -22.44 -0.07 0.86
CA ASP A 160 -21.26 0.82 0.84
C ASP A 160 -19.94 0.12 1.16
N THR A 161 -19.99 -0.90 2.02
CA THR A 161 -18.80 -1.68 2.38
C THR A 161 -18.23 -2.45 1.18
N MET A 162 -19.09 -3.04 0.37
CA MET A 162 -18.70 -3.72 -0.87
C MET A 162 -18.07 -2.75 -1.86
N THR A 163 -18.69 -1.58 -2.05
CA THR A 163 -18.16 -0.53 -2.93
C THR A 163 -16.79 -0.06 -2.48
N LYS A 164 -16.60 0.22 -1.18
CA LYS A 164 -15.29 0.60 -0.60
C LYS A 164 -14.24 -0.51 -0.80
N ALA A 165 -14.63 -1.77 -0.65
CA ALA A 165 -13.75 -2.91 -0.89
C ALA A 165 -13.29 -2.96 -2.35
N PHE A 166 -14.18 -2.80 -3.32
CA PHE A 166 -13.84 -2.82 -4.74
C PHE A 166 -12.96 -1.64 -5.15
N VAL A 167 -13.24 -0.42 -4.64
CA VAL A 167 -12.36 0.75 -4.86
C VAL A 167 -10.95 0.47 -4.32
N LEU A 168 -10.86 -0.14 -3.13
CA LEU A 168 -9.59 -0.46 -2.51
C LEU A 168 -8.85 -1.59 -3.27
N LEU A 169 -9.56 -2.64 -3.72
CA LEU A 169 -8.99 -3.68 -4.59
C LEU A 169 -8.47 -3.10 -5.89
N ALA A 170 -9.19 -2.16 -6.50
CA ALA A 170 -8.71 -1.47 -7.69
C ALA A 170 -7.39 -0.73 -7.42
N SER A 171 -7.29 -0.04 -6.27
CA SER A 171 -6.04 0.63 -5.86
C SER A 171 -4.90 -0.36 -5.59
N VAL A 172 -5.21 -1.50 -4.99
CA VAL A 172 -4.23 -2.58 -4.72
C VAL A 172 -3.74 -3.21 -6.01
N TRP A 173 -4.63 -3.58 -6.93
CA TRP A 173 -4.26 -4.14 -8.22
C TRP A 173 -3.50 -3.16 -9.12
N TYR A 174 -3.82 -1.85 -9.00
CA TYR A 174 -3.02 -0.79 -9.61
C TYR A 174 -1.58 -0.83 -9.09
N GLY A 175 -1.39 -0.88 -7.75
CA GLY A 175 -0.08 -0.96 -7.12
C GLY A 175 0.68 -2.25 -7.44
N LEU A 176 -0.04 -3.36 -7.73
CA LEU A 176 0.53 -4.62 -8.22
C LEU A 176 0.77 -4.67 -9.73
N GLY A 177 0.52 -3.57 -10.46
CA GLY A 177 0.75 -3.46 -11.90
C GLY A 177 -0.34 -4.08 -12.79
N SER A 178 -1.41 -4.62 -12.22
CA SER A 178 -2.50 -5.29 -12.97
C SER A 178 -3.62 -4.32 -13.31
N ILE A 179 -3.38 -3.43 -14.28
CA ILE A 179 -4.27 -2.32 -14.64
C ILE A 179 -5.66 -2.79 -15.11
N GLU A 180 -5.74 -3.86 -15.90
CA GLU A 180 -7.02 -4.37 -16.39
C GLU A 180 -7.89 -4.92 -15.26
N VAL A 181 -7.28 -5.60 -14.28
CA VAL A 181 -8.00 -6.07 -13.08
C VAL A 181 -8.48 -4.89 -12.24
N ALA A 182 -7.64 -3.87 -12.06
CA ALA A 182 -8.02 -2.65 -11.36
C ALA A 182 -9.21 -1.96 -12.04
N ARG A 183 -9.25 -1.89 -13.38
CA ARG A 183 -10.37 -1.34 -14.15
C ARG A 183 -11.67 -2.13 -13.95
N ALA A 184 -11.58 -3.46 -13.91
CA ALA A 184 -12.76 -4.29 -13.65
C ALA A 184 -13.37 -3.94 -12.29
N PHE A 185 -12.57 -3.85 -11.24
CA PHE A 185 -13.06 -3.48 -9.91
C PHE A 185 -13.64 -2.05 -9.84
N ILE A 186 -13.07 -1.09 -10.56
CA ILE A 186 -13.64 0.29 -10.60
C ILE A 186 -14.98 0.31 -11.33
N ARG A 187 -15.17 -0.45 -12.38
CA ARG A 187 -16.49 -0.56 -13.06
C ARG A 187 -17.55 -1.13 -12.12
N GLU A 188 -17.22 -2.21 -11.42
CA GLU A 188 -18.13 -2.81 -10.43
C GLU A 188 -18.44 -1.83 -9.29
N ALA A 189 -17.41 -1.16 -8.75
CA ALA A 189 -17.59 -0.13 -7.73
C ALA A 189 -18.47 1.02 -8.24
N GLY A 190 -18.29 1.45 -9.48
CA GLY A 190 -19.09 2.50 -10.11
C GLY A 190 -20.56 2.13 -10.27
N ALA A 191 -20.84 0.88 -10.65
CA ALA A 191 -22.21 0.37 -10.74
C ALA A 191 -22.91 0.39 -9.37
N LEU A 192 -22.22 -0.05 -8.32
CA LEU A 192 -22.74 0.00 -6.95
C LEU A 192 -22.88 1.42 -6.40
N ALA A 193 -21.93 2.31 -6.72
CA ALA A 193 -21.93 3.69 -6.24
C ALA A 193 -23.01 4.56 -6.89
N ALA A 194 -23.58 4.16 -8.03
CA ALA A 194 -24.63 4.92 -8.70
C ALA A 194 -25.89 5.11 -7.83
N GLU A 195 -26.14 4.19 -6.90
CA GLU A 195 -27.25 4.24 -5.93
C GLU A 195 -26.80 4.70 -4.53
N SER A 196 -25.54 5.06 -4.37
CA SER A 196 -24.90 5.40 -3.09
C SER A 196 -24.67 6.92 -2.99
N GLY A 197 -24.22 7.35 -1.81
CA GLY A 197 -23.98 8.77 -1.54
C GLY A 197 -22.72 9.35 -2.20
N PRO A 198 -22.52 10.68 -2.09
CA PRO A 198 -21.43 11.41 -2.75
C PRO A 198 -20.03 10.98 -2.27
N GLU A 199 -19.91 10.39 -1.07
CA GLU A 199 -18.63 9.83 -0.56
C GLU A 199 -18.10 8.74 -1.48
N LEU A 200 -18.95 7.78 -1.86
CA LEU A 200 -18.53 6.66 -2.72
C LEU A 200 -18.30 7.12 -4.16
N ALA A 201 -19.12 8.05 -4.65
CA ALA A 201 -18.89 8.67 -5.96
C ALA A 201 -17.52 9.36 -6.01
N ALA A 202 -17.12 10.08 -4.96
CA ALA A 202 -15.80 10.70 -4.86
C ALA A 202 -14.66 9.68 -4.91
N LEU A 203 -14.77 8.58 -4.15
CA LEU A 203 -13.76 7.54 -4.10
C LEU A 203 -13.59 6.83 -5.45
N VAL A 204 -14.69 6.49 -6.11
CA VAL A 204 -14.70 5.87 -7.45
C VAL A 204 -14.06 6.79 -8.46
N ALA A 205 -14.51 8.05 -8.55
CA ALA A 205 -13.98 9.04 -9.51
C ALA A 205 -12.48 9.29 -9.29
N HIS A 206 -12.03 9.39 -8.03
CA HIS A 206 -10.62 9.56 -7.72
C HIS A 206 -9.78 8.36 -8.21
N GLN A 207 -10.24 7.14 -7.95
CA GLN A 207 -9.51 5.95 -8.37
C GLN A 207 -9.55 5.76 -9.89
N ASP A 208 -10.66 6.11 -10.54
CA ASP A 208 -10.77 6.09 -12.01
C ASP A 208 -9.80 7.09 -12.64
N ALA A 209 -9.68 8.30 -12.08
CA ALA A 209 -8.70 9.30 -12.53
C ALA A 209 -7.26 8.76 -12.51
N LYS A 210 -6.88 7.99 -11.46
CA LYS A 210 -5.56 7.34 -11.39
C LYS A 210 -5.35 6.35 -12.53
N LEU A 211 -6.35 5.51 -12.79
CA LEU A 211 -6.31 4.51 -13.86
C LEU A 211 -6.26 5.16 -15.24
N LEU A 212 -7.07 6.17 -15.48
CA LEU A 212 -7.06 6.95 -16.73
C LEU A 212 -5.71 7.59 -17.00
N LEU A 213 -5.08 8.18 -15.97
CA LEU A 213 -3.74 8.74 -16.09
C LEU A 213 -2.71 7.69 -16.49
N LYS A 214 -2.72 6.51 -15.84
CA LYS A 214 -1.80 5.40 -16.17
C LYS A 214 -2.00 4.87 -17.59
N LEU A 215 -3.22 5.00 -18.14
CA LEU A 215 -3.55 4.67 -19.52
C LEU A 215 -3.19 5.77 -20.53
N GLY A 216 -2.56 6.87 -20.11
CA GLY A 216 -2.22 8.01 -20.95
C GLY A 216 -3.42 8.91 -21.32
N ARG A 217 -4.59 8.72 -20.70
CA ARG A 217 -5.83 9.46 -20.96
C ARG A 217 -5.94 10.68 -20.04
N ALA A 218 -4.94 11.57 -20.10
CA ALA A 218 -4.78 12.65 -19.13
C ALA A 218 -5.96 13.64 -19.07
N ALA A 219 -6.59 13.96 -20.20
CA ALA A 219 -7.75 14.85 -20.22
C ALA A 219 -8.98 14.24 -19.51
N GLU A 220 -9.21 12.95 -19.71
CA GLU A 220 -10.30 12.23 -19.02
C GLU A 220 -9.99 12.03 -17.54
N ALA A 221 -8.72 11.79 -17.20
CA ALA A 221 -8.26 11.75 -15.82
C ALA A 221 -8.51 13.10 -15.11
N ALA A 222 -8.29 14.23 -15.78
CA ALA A 222 -8.59 15.54 -15.25
C ALA A 222 -10.08 15.72 -14.94
N ALA A 223 -10.96 15.35 -15.87
CA ALA A 223 -12.41 15.45 -15.68
C ALA A 223 -12.91 14.56 -14.51
N ALA A 224 -12.42 13.32 -14.44
CA ALA A 224 -12.75 12.41 -13.33
C ALA A 224 -12.26 12.96 -11.98
N LEU A 225 -11.04 13.52 -11.94
CA LEU A 225 -10.50 14.14 -10.74
C LEU A 225 -11.27 15.37 -10.30
N ASP A 226 -11.72 16.21 -11.23
CA ASP A 226 -12.53 17.39 -10.93
C ASP A 226 -13.88 17.01 -10.33
N SER A 227 -14.50 15.92 -10.83
CA SER A 227 -15.69 15.32 -10.21
C SER A 227 -15.42 14.87 -8.77
N ALA A 228 -14.32 14.13 -8.52
CA ALA A 228 -13.95 13.69 -7.18
C ALA A 228 -13.75 14.88 -6.23
N VAL A 229 -13.02 15.92 -6.66
CA VAL A 229 -12.76 17.12 -5.86
C VAL A 229 -14.05 17.89 -5.54
N SER A 230 -14.99 17.97 -6.49
CA SER A 230 -16.30 18.57 -6.23
C SER A 230 -17.04 17.86 -5.09
N HIS A 231 -17.04 16.53 -5.09
CA HIS A 231 -17.65 15.74 -4.02
C HIS A 231 -16.90 15.90 -2.69
N TYR A 232 -15.56 15.84 -2.66
CA TYR A 232 -14.77 16.03 -1.43
C TYR A 232 -15.06 17.40 -0.79
N ARG A 233 -15.14 18.48 -1.60
CA ARG A 233 -15.49 19.82 -1.10
C ARG A 233 -16.90 19.89 -0.54
N ALA A 234 -17.88 19.30 -1.22
CA ALA A 234 -19.24 19.24 -0.73
C ALA A 234 -19.39 18.50 0.59
N LEU A 235 -18.51 17.51 0.84
CA LEU A 235 -18.46 16.73 2.08
C LEU A 235 -17.57 17.37 3.17
N GLY A 236 -16.81 18.41 2.86
CA GLY A 236 -15.77 18.96 3.75
C GLY A 236 -14.62 17.99 4.01
N ASP A 237 -14.37 17.02 3.09
CA ASP A 237 -13.28 16.06 3.19
C ASP A 237 -11.95 16.68 2.73
N VAL A 238 -11.33 17.43 3.62
CA VAL A 238 -10.03 18.10 3.42
C VAL A 238 -8.93 17.07 3.08
N TYR A 239 -8.97 15.88 3.68
CA TYR A 239 -7.98 14.85 3.40
C TYR A 239 -8.16 14.26 1.99
N GLY A 240 -9.39 14.07 1.56
CA GLY A 240 -9.72 13.68 0.18
C GLY A 240 -9.25 14.70 -0.83
N GLU A 241 -9.44 16.01 -0.56
CA GLU A 241 -8.92 17.09 -1.40
C GLU A 241 -7.39 17.07 -1.50
N ALA A 242 -6.70 16.88 -0.37
CA ALA A 242 -5.24 16.81 -0.35
C ALA A 242 -4.72 15.62 -1.19
N ARG A 243 -5.35 14.45 -1.09
CA ARG A 243 -5.03 13.27 -1.93
C ARG A 243 -5.27 13.54 -3.41
N ALA A 244 -6.37 14.21 -3.74
CA ALA A 244 -6.68 14.59 -5.12
C ALA A 244 -5.64 15.57 -5.68
N ALA A 245 -5.15 16.49 -4.85
CA ALA A 245 -4.11 17.45 -5.26
C ALA A 245 -2.78 16.76 -5.62
N VAL A 246 -2.41 15.63 -4.98
CA VAL A 246 -1.26 14.81 -5.40
C VAL A 246 -1.43 14.34 -6.84
N LEU A 247 -2.58 13.75 -7.16
CA LEU A 247 -2.85 13.24 -8.51
C LEU A 247 -2.92 14.37 -9.54
N ARG A 248 -3.43 15.54 -9.15
CA ARG A 248 -3.51 16.73 -10.02
C ARG A 248 -2.13 17.15 -10.53
N VAL A 249 -1.06 17.08 -9.72
CA VAL A 249 0.31 17.42 -10.15
C VAL A 249 0.70 16.58 -11.37
N ARG A 250 0.51 15.27 -11.31
CA ARG A 250 0.86 14.33 -12.39
C ARG A 250 -0.04 14.49 -13.63
N ILE A 251 -1.34 14.75 -13.44
CA ILE A 251 -2.28 15.00 -14.54
C ILE A 251 -1.90 16.28 -15.29
N VAL A 252 -1.62 17.36 -14.56
CA VAL A 252 -1.22 18.65 -15.17
C VAL A 252 0.10 18.52 -15.95
N GLU A 253 1.06 17.77 -15.40
CA GLU A 253 2.30 17.43 -16.10
C GLU A 253 2.03 16.67 -17.40
N ALA A 254 1.22 15.61 -17.33
CA ALA A 254 0.87 14.78 -18.50
C ALA A 254 0.13 15.55 -19.58
N CYS A 255 -0.58 16.61 -19.23
CA CYS A 255 -1.17 17.57 -20.19
C CYS A 255 -0.15 18.58 -20.77
N GLY A 256 1.16 18.40 -20.54
CA GLY A 256 2.22 19.26 -21.06
C GLY A 256 2.45 20.55 -20.26
N GLY A 257 1.87 20.65 -19.07
CA GLY A 257 1.92 21.84 -18.24
C GLY A 257 3.01 21.80 -17.15
N THR A 258 4.28 21.57 -17.47
CA THR A 258 5.37 21.41 -16.47
C THR A 258 5.44 22.58 -15.48
N SER A 259 5.34 23.84 -15.93
CA SER A 259 5.32 25.01 -15.05
C SER A 259 4.09 25.01 -14.13
N LYS A 260 2.91 24.64 -14.66
CA LYS A 260 1.69 24.51 -13.88
C LYS A 260 1.75 23.35 -12.89
N ALA A 261 2.39 22.23 -13.27
CA ALA A 261 2.60 21.08 -12.38
C ALA A 261 3.50 21.48 -11.19
N ARG A 262 4.54 22.27 -11.39
CA ARG A 262 5.39 22.79 -10.32
C ARG A 262 4.60 23.68 -9.36
N ALA A 263 3.83 24.63 -9.88
CA ALA A 263 2.97 25.48 -9.05
C ALA A 263 1.92 24.65 -8.28
N ALA A 264 1.36 23.62 -8.91
CA ALA A 264 0.44 22.68 -8.23
C ALA A 264 1.13 21.89 -7.11
N ALA A 265 2.38 21.47 -7.30
CA ALA A 265 3.15 20.77 -6.26
C ALA A 265 3.51 21.70 -5.08
N GLU A 266 3.87 22.96 -5.34
CA GLU A 266 4.11 23.96 -4.29
C GLU A 266 2.82 24.26 -3.49
N ALA A 267 1.70 24.44 -4.16
CA ALA A 267 0.40 24.62 -3.52
C ALA A 267 -0.02 23.39 -2.69
N LEU A 268 0.22 22.18 -3.20
CA LEU A 268 -0.01 20.92 -2.47
C LEU A 268 0.78 20.87 -1.17
N ILE A 269 2.07 21.18 -1.20
CA ILE A 269 2.93 21.17 -0.01
C ILE A 269 2.36 22.13 1.03
N THR A 270 2.10 23.39 0.66
CA THR A 270 1.54 24.41 1.55
C THR A 270 0.20 23.96 2.15
N PHE A 271 -0.70 23.41 1.32
CA PHE A 271 -2.00 22.94 1.76
C PHE A 271 -1.87 21.76 2.74
N ALA A 272 -1.03 20.77 2.43
CA ALA A 272 -0.84 19.61 3.26
C ALA A 272 -0.19 19.95 4.61
N GLU A 273 0.79 20.86 4.63
CA GLU A 273 1.46 21.34 5.85
C GLU A 273 0.50 22.10 6.76
N SER A 274 -0.33 23.00 6.20
CA SER A 274 -1.31 23.76 7.00
C SER A 274 -2.38 22.90 7.66
N HIS A 275 -2.61 21.67 7.15
CA HIS A 275 -3.58 20.72 7.69
C HIS A 275 -2.93 19.53 8.41
N GLY A 276 -1.62 19.54 8.63
CA GLY A 276 -0.91 18.46 9.35
C GLY A 276 -0.81 17.14 8.59
N HIS A 277 -0.96 17.14 7.26
CA HIS A 277 -0.91 15.93 6.43
C HIS A 277 0.54 15.62 5.99
N ALA A 278 1.39 15.22 6.94
CA ALA A 278 2.82 15.06 6.73
C ALA A 278 3.20 14.14 5.56
N LYS A 279 2.49 13.00 5.39
CA LYS A 279 2.75 12.09 4.26
C LYS A 279 2.40 12.72 2.91
N ILE A 280 1.32 13.49 2.84
CA ILE A 280 0.92 14.18 1.60
C ILE A 280 1.91 15.28 1.26
N ALA A 281 2.36 16.05 2.27
CA ALA A 281 3.41 17.06 2.09
C ALA A 281 4.73 16.41 1.61
N LEU A 282 5.10 15.26 2.17
CA LEU A 282 6.25 14.47 1.71
C LEU A 282 6.11 14.10 0.23
N THR A 283 4.96 13.57 -0.19
CA THR A 283 4.70 13.22 -1.59
C THR A 283 4.80 14.46 -2.49
N GLY A 284 4.25 15.60 -2.06
CA GLY A 284 4.38 16.87 -2.78
C GLY A 284 5.84 17.31 -2.97
N ARG A 285 6.68 17.16 -1.94
CA ARG A 285 8.12 17.47 -2.03
C ARG A 285 8.86 16.54 -2.98
N LEU A 286 8.53 15.26 -3.01
CA LEU A 286 9.09 14.29 -3.97
C LEU A 286 8.72 14.67 -5.41
N GLU A 287 7.46 14.98 -5.67
CA GLU A 287 7.01 15.41 -7.01
C GLU A 287 7.66 16.74 -7.43
N LEU A 288 7.72 17.73 -6.55
CA LEU A 288 8.37 19.01 -6.84
C LEU A 288 9.88 18.82 -7.10
N GLY A 289 10.55 18.02 -6.26
CA GLY A 289 11.97 17.70 -6.44
C GLY A 289 12.24 17.04 -7.78
N ARG A 290 11.45 16.05 -8.16
CA ARG A 290 11.51 15.38 -9.47
C ARG A 290 11.32 16.37 -10.62
N LEU A 291 10.31 17.23 -10.55
CA LEU A 291 10.03 18.25 -11.57
C LEU A 291 11.16 19.27 -11.71
N LEU A 292 11.78 19.68 -10.59
CA LEU A 292 12.92 20.61 -10.59
C LEU A 292 14.15 19.95 -11.23
N ILE A 293 14.46 18.68 -10.88
CA ILE A 293 15.55 17.91 -11.48
C ILE A 293 15.34 17.77 -12.99
N ALA A 294 14.13 17.43 -13.43
CA ALA A 294 13.79 17.31 -14.85
C ALA A 294 13.93 18.62 -15.62
N ALA A 295 13.75 19.77 -14.95
CA ALA A 295 13.97 21.11 -15.50
C ALA A 295 15.45 21.58 -15.45
N GLY A 296 16.38 20.76 -14.89
CA GLY A 296 17.78 21.13 -14.73
C GLY A 296 18.09 22.01 -13.53
N GLU A 297 17.10 22.29 -12.66
CA GLU A 297 17.25 23.12 -11.45
C GLU A 297 17.79 22.29 -10.27
N LEU A 298 19.00 21.76 -10.43
CA LEU A 298 19.62 20.82 -9.47
C LEU A 298 19.84 21.44 -8.09
N ASP A 299 20.24 22.73 -8.04
CA ASP A 299 20.52 23.43 -6.79
C ASP A 299 19.27 23.55 -5.89
N ARG A 300 18.07 23.50 -6.47
CA ARG A 300 16.79 23.52 -5.75
C ARG A 300 16.25 22.11 -5.54
N GLY A 301 16.35 21.25 -6.55
CA GLY A 301 15.77 19.90 -6.54
C GLY A 301 16.48 18.95 -5.58
N LEU A 302 17.83 18.91 -5.57
CA LEU A 302 18.59 17.99 -4.72
C LEU A 302 18.37 18.24 -3.21
N PRO A 303 18.44 19.49 -2.67
CA PRO A 303 18.13 19.73 -1.27
C PRO A 303 16.70 19.32 -0.89
N LEU A 304 15.73 19.57 -1.78
CA LEU A 304 14.34 19.20 -1.57
C LEU A 304 14.15 17.69 -1.47
N LEU A 305 14.75 16.92 -2.37
CA LEU A 305 14.70 15.44 -2.35
C LEU A 305 15.39 14.86 -1.11
N ARG A 306 16.54 15.43 -0.69
CA ARG A 306 17.21 15.01 0.54
C ARG A 306 16.37 15.29 1.79
N GLY A 307 15.72 16.46 1.84
CA GLY A 307 14.78 16.79 2.90
C GLY A 307 13.58 15.86 2.92
N ALA A 308 13.05 15.51 1.75
CA ALA A 308 12.00 14.52 1.60
C ALA A 308 12.44 13.12 2.08
N LEU A 309 13.68 12.71 1.74
CA LEU A 309 14.25 11.45 2.24
C LEU A 309 14.33 11.43 3.77
N GLY A 310 14.81 12.51 4.39
CA GLY A 310 14.85 12.64 5.85
C GLY A 310 13.44 12.50 6.47
N THR A 311 12.43 13.15 5.89
CA THR A 311 11.04 13.01 6.34
C THR A 311 10.54 11.58 6.15
N ALA A 312 10.84 10.92 5.02
CA ALA A 312 10.45 9.55 4.76
C ALA A 312 11.08 8.55 5.76
N VAL A 313 12.30 8.83 6.23
CA VAL A 313 12.95 8.05 7.30
C VAL A 313 12.21 8.22 8.62
N LEU A 314 11.87 9.46 9.00
CA LEU A 314 11.12 9.74 10.24
C LEU A 314 9.72 9.12 10.25
N LEU A 315 9.03 9.11 9.10
CA LEU A 315 7.73 8.46 8.95
C LEU A 315 7.83 6.94 8.73
N GLU A 316 9.03 6.40 8.67
CA GLU A 316 9.31 4.99 8.35
C GLU A 316 8.64 4.51 7.04
N ASP A 317 8.43 5.43 6.10
CA ASP A 317 7.79 5.15 4.81
C ASP A 317 8.81 4.59 3.82
N ARG A 318 8.86 3.25 3.70
CA ARG A 318 9.79 2.56 2.79
C ARG A 318 9.57 2.93 1.33
N ASN A 319 8.32 3.14 0.93
CA ASN A 319 8.00 3.48 -0.46
C ASN A 319 8.47 4.89 -0.82
N ALA A 320 8.18 5.88 0.04
CA ALA A 320 8.70 7.23 -0.14
C ALA A 320 10.24 7.30 -0.12
N ARG A 321 10.89 6.47 0.73
CA ARG A 321 12.37 6.34 0.73
C ARG A 321 12.89 5.79 -0.59
N LEU A 322 12.25 4.75 -1.14
CA LEU A 322 12.61 4.19 -2.44
C LEU A 322 12.50 5.25 -3.53
N LEU A 323 11.39 5.98 -3.60
CA LEU A 323 11.20 7.05 -4.58
C LEU A 323 12.24 8.17 -4.43
N ALA A 324 12.54 8.59 -3.19
CA ALA A 324 13.56 9.61 -2.94
C ALA A 324 14.95 9.17 -3.44
N HIS A 325 15.38 7.96 -3.07
CA HIS A 325 16.66 7.40 -3.55
C HIS A 325 16.69 7.24 -5.07
N HIS A 326 15.59 6.78 -5.69
CA HIS A 326 15.48 6.70 -7.15
C HIS A 326 15.69 8.06 -7.82
N HIS A 327 15.00 9.10 -7.35
CA HIS A 327 15.12 10.43 -7.93
C HIS A 327 16.51 11.06 -7.70
N LEU A 328 17.12 10.83 -6.53
CA LEU A 328 18.49 11.25 -6.25
C LEU A 328 19.50 10.51 -7.13
N TRP A 329 19.35 9.18 -7.29
CA TRP A 329 20.15 8.40 -8.22
C TRP A 329 20.10 8.96 -9.64
N ARG A 330 18.90 9.18 -10.18
CA ARG A 330 18.72 9.75 -11.54
C ARG A 330 19.36 11.13 -11.67
N ALA A 331 19.25 11.97 -10.65
CA ALA A 331 19.86 13.30 -10.63
C ALA A 331 21.39 13.23 -10.65
N TYR A 332 22.00 12.41 -9.80
CA TYR A 332 23.46 12.24 -9.76
C TYR A 332 24.01 11.56 -11.02
N ALA A 333 23.31 10.58 -11.56
CA ALA A 333 23.68 9.95 -12.84
C ALA A 333 23.68 10.97 -13.99
N ALA A 334 22.68 11.85 -14.05
CA ALA A 334 22.60 12.90 -15.07
C ALA A 334 23.71 13.96 -14.97
N THR A 335 24.23 14.19 -13.75
CA THR A 335 25.36 15.13 -13.53
C THR A 335 26.74 14.49 -13.66
N GLY A 336 26.82 13.17 -13.89
CA GLY A 336 28.09 12.43 -13.97
C GLY A 336 28.73 12.13 -12.62
N ASP A 337 28.07 12.43 -11.50
CA ASP A 337 28.53 12.05 -10.15
C ASP A 337 28.25 10.57 -9.88
N ARG A 338 29.09 9.71 -10.47
CA ARG A 338 28.92 8.25 -10.41
C ARG A 338 28.94 7.73 -8.98
N SER A 339 29.81 8.26 -8.14
CA SER A 339 29.95 7.79 -6.75
C SER A 339 28.66 7.96 -5.94
N ARG A 340 28.07 9.17 -5.99
CA ARG A 340 26.78 9.41 -5.31
C ARG A 340 25.63 8.66 -5.97
N ALA A 341 25.62 8.56 -7.29
CA ALA A 341 24.61 7.82 -8.00
C ALA A 341 24.57 6.33 -7.56
N GLU A 342 25.74 5.70 -7.41
CA GLU A 342 25.82 4.30 -6.97
C GLU A 342 25.32 4.08 -5.56
N VAL A 343 25.67 4.96 -4.62
CA VAL A 343 25.17 4.92 -3.22
C VAL A 343 23.64 5.02 -3.16
N GLU A 344 23.07 5.92 -3.94
CA GLU A 344 21.60 6.10 -3.97
C GLU A 344 20.91 4.90 -4.64
N LEU A 345 21.50 4.36 -5.70
CA LEU A 345 20.98 3.17 -6.38
C LEU A 345 20.99 1.93 -5.46
N ASP A 346 22.07 1.69 -4.73
CA ASP A 346 22.17 0.56 -3.80
C ASP A 346 21.17 0.68 -2.65
N SER A 347 20.95 1.91 -2.16
CA SER A 347 19.91 2.19 -1.17
C SER A 347 18.51 1.89 -1.72
N ALA A 348 18.21 2.32 -2.95
CA ALA A 348 16.95 2.04 -3.62
C ALA A 348 16.75 0.52 -3.87
N ARG A 349 17.79 -0.18 -4.32
CA ARG A 349 17.78 -1.65 -4.53
C ARG A 349 17.48 -2.41 -3.25
N SER A 350 18.11 -2.00 -2.14
CA SER A 350 17.85 -2.59 -0.83
C SER A 350 16.38 -2.49 -0.42
N LEU A 351 15.76 -1.32 -0.65
CA LEU A 351 14.36 -1.07 -0.34
C LEU A 351 13.40 -1.79 -1.28
N ALA A 352 13.70 -1.89 -2.57
CA ALA A 352 12.85 -2.50 -3.59
C ALA A 352 12.49 -3.98 -3.30
N ARG A 353 13.31 -4.66 -2.49
CA ARG A 353 13.07 -6.05 -2.06
C ARG A 353 11.90 -6.18 -1.07
N PHE A 354 11.52 -5.08 -0.42
CA PHE A 354 10.53 -5.07 0.66
C PHE A 354 9.23 -4.31 0.32
N VAL A 355 9.11 -3.83 -0.92
CA VAL A 355 7.90 -3.16 -1.40
C VAL A 355 7.27 -3.97 -2.53
N ASP A 356 5.94 -4.09 -2.48
CA ASP A 356 5.16 -4.79 -3.52
C ASP A 356 4.84 -3.86 -4.71
N ASP A 357 5.30 -2.61 -4.67
CA ASP A 357 4.94 -1.57 -5.63
C ASP A 357 5.45 -1.90 -7.06
N ALA A 358 4.57 -1.79 -8.04
CA ALA A 358 4.85 -1.87 -9.47
C ALA A 358 4.80 -0.47 -10.12
N SER A 359 5.29 0.56 -9.42
CA SER A 359 5.50 1.87 -10.02
C SER A 359 6.65 1.84 -11.05
N ASP A 360 6.64 2.77 -11.98
CA ASP A 360 7.69 2.87 -13.00
C ASP A 360 9.08 3.06 -12.34
N GLU A 361 9.13 3.78 -11.22
CA GLU A 361 10.34 4.00 -10.44
C GLU A 361 10.86 2.72 -9.76
N ALA A 362 9.96 1.93 -9.16
CA ALA A 362 10.31 0.65 -8.54
C ALA A 362 10.77 -0.37 -9.60
N ASP A 363 10.13 -0.38 -10.76
CA ASP A 363 10.50 -1.26 -11.88
C ASP A 363 11.83 -0.85 -12.50
N ASP A 364 12.15 0.44 -12.62
CA ASP A 364 13.47 0.93 -13.07
C ASP A 364 14.58 0.48 -12.12
N VAL A 365 14.35 0.56 -10.80
CA VAL A 365 15.28 0.05 -9.79
C VAL A 365 15.47 -1.47 -9.91
N ARG A 366 14.38 -2.24 -10.05
CA ARG A 366 14.45 -3.71 -10.21
C ARG A 366 15.18 -4.12 -11.49
N ALA A 367 14.91 -3.42 -12.60
CA ALA A 367 15.62 -3.66 -13.87
C ALA A 367 17.12 -3.37 -13.77
N SER A 368 17.52 -2.43 -12.91
CA SER A 368 18.95 -2.16 -12.64
C SER A 368 19.66 -3.29 -11.88
N LEU A 369 18.92 -4.06 -11.06
CA LEU A 369 19.44 -5.26 -10.39
C LEU A 369 19.80 -6.34 -11.42
N GLN A 370 18.91 -6.62 -12.35
CA GLN A 370 19.11 -7.64 -13.39
C GLN A 370 20.29 -7.31 -14.32
N ARG A 371 20.50 -6.02 -14.63
CA ARG A 371 21.64 -5.57 -15.43
C ARG A 371 22.98 -5.70 -14.68
N GLY A 372 23.00 -5.49 -13.35
CA GLY A 372 24.19 -5.64 -12.50
C GLY A 372 24.61 -7.10 -12.36
N GLU A 373 23.66 -8.02 -12.14
CA GLU A 373 23.95 -9.47 -12.05
C GLU A 373 24.45 -10.06 -13.37
N ALA A 374 24.09 -9.47 -14.51
CA ALA A 374 24.60 -9.89 -15.84
C ALA A 374 25.99 -9.36 -16.17
N SER A 375 26.52 -8.35 -15.44
CA SER A 375 27.86 -7.82 -15.63
C SER A 375 28.91 -8.49 -14.74
N ASP A 376 28.49 -9.21 -13.69
CA ASP A 376 29.35 -9.92 -12.75
C ASP A 376 29.44 -11.45 -13.03
N ALA A 377 28.76 -11.93 -14.07
CA ALA A 377 28.78 -13.30 -14.56
C ALA A 377 29.54 -13.40 -15.90
#